data_7c6c9a1a0d07f6cf39d26f00dda31f3d
#
_entry.id   7c6c9a1a0d07f6cf39d26f00dda31f3d
#
_cell.length_a   1.000
_cell.length_b   1.000
_cell.length_c   1.000
_cell.angle_alpha   90.00
_cell.angle_beta   90.00
_cell.angle_gamma   90.00
#
_symmetry.space_group_name_H-M   'P 1'
#
loop_
_entity.id
_entity.type
_entity.pdbx_description
1 polymer ?
#
loop_
_entity_poly.entity_id
_entity_poly.type
_entity_poly.pdbx_seq_one_letter_code
_entity_poly.pdbx_strand_id
1 'polypeptide(L)'
;MIPGFLEADIAANLSRESLDAWKEGEFRRAGIGRGAGLVIREDVRTDHVMWLREGETTPCQLAYLERLEEMRMELNRNLYLGLMDFEGHFAVYPEGGFYKPHLDRHRETADRIVTVILYLNPSWQPGDGGELRIWTTPGDKHGESINIEPRMGTLACFLAGDFWHEVLPARKTRASITGWFRATRTTV
;
A
#
# COMPACT_ATOMS: atom_id res chain seq x y z
N MET A 1 1.55 6.66 -11.27
CA MET A 1 1.75 7.51 -10.09
C MET A 1 0.89 8.75 -10.23
N ILE A 2 0.12 9.11 -9.20
CA ILE A 2 -0.82 10.23 -9.17
C ILE A 2 -0.44 11.13 -7.99
N PRO A 3 0.27 12.25 -8.22
CA PRO A 3 0.54 13.20 -7.16
C PRO A 3 -0.74 13.97 -6.80
N GLY A 4 -0.90 14.36 -5.53
CA GLY A 4 -2.10 15.07 -5.07
C GLY A 4 -3.40 14.27 -5.22
N PHE A 5 -3.34 12.96 -5.01
CA PHE A 5 -4.51 12.07 -5.11
C PHE A 5 -5.60 12.44 -4.10
N LEU A 6 -5.21 12.89 -2.92
CA LEU A 6 -6.08 13.45 -1.90
C LEU A 6 -5.77 14.92 -1.63
N GLU A 7 -6.74 15.64 -1.10
CA GLU A 7 -6.54 16.96 -0.55
C GLU A 7 -5.52 16.94 0.59
N ALA A 8 -4.72 18.01 0.71
CA ALA A 8 -3.57 18.04 1.60
C ALA A 8 -3.93 17.87 3.09
N ASP A 9 -5.07 18.39 3.50
CA ASP A 9 -5.58 18.30 4.88
C ASP A 9 -6.06 16.87 5.20
N ILE A 10 -6.73 16.18 4.27
CA ILE A 10 -7.13 14.77 4.41
C ILE A 10 -5.90 13.89 4.52
N ALA A 11 -4.92 14.05 3.62
CA ALA A 11 -3.67 13.31 3.66
C ALA A 11 -2.89 13.54 4.96
N ALA A 12 -2.86 14.80 5.47
CA ALA A 12 -2.22 15.14 6.74
C ALA A 12 -2.93 14.52 7.95
N ASN A 13 -4.25 14.45 7.94
CA ASN A 13 -5.02 13.81 9.00
C ASN A 13 -4.81 12.30 9.01
N LEU A 14 -4.83 11.62 7.85
CA LEU A 14 -4.50 10.20 7.73
C LEU A 14 -3.06 9.91 8.20
N SER A 15 -2.11 10.79 7.88
CA SER A 15 -0.74 10.69 8.38
C SER A 15 -0.69 10.73 9.90
N ARG A 16 -1.45 11.66 10.53
CA ARG A 16 -1.53 11.79 11.99
C ARG A 16 -2.17 10.56 12.62
N GLU A 17 -3.32 10.10 12.12
CA GLU A 17 -3.97 8.87 12.58
C GLU A 17 -3.01 7.68 12.56
N SER A 18 -2.29 7.49 11.45
CA SER A 18 -1.31 6.41 11.31
C SER A 18 -0.20 6.49 12.35
N LEU A 19 0.38 7.69 12.54
CA LEU A 19 1.51 7.87 13.46
C LEU A 19 1.08 7.80 14.94
N ASP A 20 -0.12 8.22 15.27
CA ASP A 20 -0.64 8.15 16.63
C ASP A 20 -1.00 6.69 16.99
N ALA A 21 -1.71 5.96 16.13
CA ALA A 21 -1.95 4.54 16.31
C ALA A 21 -0.64 3.70 16.37
N TRP A 22 0.40 4.12 15.61
CA TRP A 22 1.74 3.52 15.70
C TRP A 22 2.37 3.69 17.08
N LYS A 23 2.31 4.89 17.67
CA LYS A 23 2.82 5.19 19.03
C LYS A 23 2.04 4.44 20.10
N GLU A 24 0.74 4.24 19.89
CA GLU A 24 -0.16 3.52 20.80
C GLU A 24 0.00 1.99 20.71
N GLY A 25 0.79 1.49 19.74
CA GLY A 25 1.09 0.07 19.59
C GLY A 25 -0.03 -0.75 18.93
N GLU A 26 -0.92 -0.13 18.16
CA GLU A 26 -2.04 -0.80 17.50
C GLU A 26 -1.62 -1.63 16.28
N PHE A 27 -0.42 -1.39 15.77
CA PHE A 27 0.12 -2.10 14.62
C PHE A 27 0.66 -3.48 15.00
N ARG A 28 0.47 -4.44 14.11
CA ARG A 28 1.05 -5.79 14.21
C ARG A 28 2.14 -5.97 13.17
N ARG A 29 3.15 -6.78 13.46
CA ARG A 29 4.16 -7.18 12.47
C ARG A 29 3.47 -7.79 11.26
N ALA A 30 3.84 -7.34 10.07
CA ALA A 30 3.34 -7.91 8.84
C ALA A 30 3.92 -9.31 8.62
N GLY A 31 3.06 -10.24 8.18
CA GLY A 31 3.46 -11.61 7.83
C GLY A 31 3.35 -11.86 6.32
N ILE A 32 3.83 -13.04 5.92
CA ILE A 32 3.66 -13.60 4.58
C ILE A 32 2.67 -14.75 4.68
N GLY A 33 1.74 -14.88 3.71
CA GLY A 33 0.65 -15.85 3.73
C GLY A 33 -0.63 -15.32 4.37
N ARG A 34 -1.64 -16.17 4.52
CA ARG A 34 -2.95 -15.84 5.09
C ARG A 34 -3.38 -16.86 6.17
N GLY A 35 -4.21 -16.41 7.11
CA GLY A 35 -4.81 -17.28 8.12
C GLY A 35 -3.79 -18.10 8.91
N ALA A 36 -4.00 -19.42 9.02
CA ALA A 36 -3.09 -20.32 9.74
C ALA A 36 -1.71 -20.50 9.06
N GLY A 37 -1.57 -20.10 7.79
CA GLY A 37 -0.30 -20.10 7.04
C GLY A 37 0.50 -18.81 7.15
N LEU A 38 0.06 -17.82 7.93
CA LEU A 38 0.76 -16.54 8.08
C LEU A 38 2.04 -16.74 8.90
N VAL A 39 3.18 -16.39 8.32
CA VAL A 39 4.51 -16.50 8.96
C VAL A 39 5.19 -15.14 8.96
N ILE A 40 5.75 -14.74 10.10
CA ILE A 40 6.57 -13.53 10.20
C ILE A 40 7.98 -13.86 9.72
N ARG A 41 8.45 -13.13 8.70
CA ARG A 41 9.76 -13.29 8.06
C ARG A 41 10.49 -11.94 8.02
N GLU A 42 11.15 -11.58 9.10
CA GLU A 42 11.88 -10.30 9.22
C GLU A 42 13.06 -10.18 8.25
N ASP A 43 13.54 -11.30 7.74
CA ASP A 43 14.53 -11.33 6.65
C ASP A 43 13.94 -10.97 5.28
N VAL A 44 12.61 -10.87 5.16
CA VAL A 44 11.88 -10.54 3.92
C VAL A 44 11.18 -9.19 4.02
N ARG A 45 10.48 -8.91 5.15
CA ARG A 45 9.77 -7.65 5.39
C ARG A 45 9.79 -7.28 6.86
N THR A 46 9.84 -5.98 7.14
CA THR A 46 9.96 -5.46 8.51
C THR A 46 8.87 -4.45 8.87
N ASP A 47 7.89 -4.27 8.00
CA ASP A 47 6.77 -3.38 8.26
C ASP A 47 5.78 -3.93 9.29
N HIS A 48 5.02 -3.02 9.83
CA HIS A 48 3.89 -3.30 10.71
C HIS A 48 2.63 -2.77 10.05
N VAL A 49 1.51 -3.45 10.27
CA VAL A 49 0.24 -3.16 9.60
C VAL A 49 -0.91 -3.02 10.60
N MET A 50 -1.85 -2.13 10.25
CA MET A 50 -3.13 -1.98 10.93
C MET A 50 -4.23 -1.94 9.85
N TRP A 51 -5.07 -2.97 9.80
CA TRP A 51 -6.10 -3.09 8.76
C TRP A 51 -7.20 -2.04 8.92
N LEU A 52 -7.63 -1.47 7.79
CA LEU A 52 -8.86 -0.69 7.72
C LEU A 52 -10.04 -1.62 7.99
N ARG A 53 -10.94 -1.22 8.87
CA ARG A 53 -12.10 -2.02 9.26
C ARG A 53 -13.38 -1.38 8.78
N GLU A 54 -14.21 -2.17 8.15
CA GLU A 54 -15.56 -1.73 7.78
C GLU A 54 -16.36 -1.41 9.06
N GLY A 55 -17.07 -0.27 9.06
CA GLY A 55 -17.84 0.20 10.21
C GLY A 55 -17.06 0.94 11.31
N GLU A 56 -15.72 0.98 11.26
CA GLU A 56 -14.88 1.70 12.21
C GLU A 56 -14.07 2.83 11.54
N THR A 57 -14.49 3.28 10.34
CA THR A 57 -13.76 4.28 9.55
C THR A 57 -13.93 5.68 10.13
N THR A 58 -12.80 6.41 10.25
CA THR A 58 -12.79 7.83 10.57
C THR A 58 -13.28 8.67 9.36
N PRO A 59 -13.65 9.94 9.55
CA PRO A 59 -14.00 10.81 8.42
C PRO A 59 -12.92 10.91 7.34
N CYS A 60 -11.63 10.90 7.72
CA CYS A 60 -10.52 10.97 6.76
C CYS A 60 -10.34 9.64 6.00
N GLN A 61 -10.52 8.52 6.67
CA GLN A 61 -10.52 7.21 6.03
C GLN A 61 -11.70 7.07 5.07
N LEU A 62 -12.89 7.56 5.45
CA LEU A 62 -14.07 7.55 4.58
C LEU A 62 -13.82 8.37 3.30
N ALA A 63 -13.32 9.60 3.42
CA ALA A 63 -12.97 10.42 2.25
C ALA A 63 -11.94 9.74 1.32
N TYR A 64 -10.95 9.04 1.89
CA TYR A 64 -10.01 8.23 1.11
C TYR A 64 -10.71 7.08 0.38
N LEU A 65 -11.59 6.34 1.07
CA LEU A 65 -12.32 5.21 0.48
C LEU A 65 -13.29 5.66 -0.61
N GLU A 66 -13.96 6.81 -0.45
CA GLU A 66 -14.82 7.42 -1.47
C GLU A 66 -14.00 7.77 -2.72
N ARG A 67 -12.82 8.35 -2.55
CA ARG A 67 -11.92 8.67 -3.67
C ARG A 67 -11.41 7.41 -4.37
N LEU A 68 -11.16 6.34 -3.63
CA LEU A 68 -10.81 5.03 -4.21
C LEU A 68 -11.98 4.41 -4.97
N GLU A 69 -13.20 4.56 -4.49
CA GLU A 69 -14.40 4.06 -5.18
C GLU A 69 -14.59 4.76 -6.54
N GLU A 70 -14.38 6.07 -6.62
CA GLU A 70 -14.35 6.79 -7.89
C GLU A 70 -13.30 6.20 -8.85
N MET A 71 -12.08 5.99 -8.33
CA MET A 71 -10.99 5.38 -9.11
C MET A 71 -11.34 3.96 -9.57
N ARG A 72 -11.95 3.15 -8.70
CA ARG A 72 -12.39 1.79 -9.05
C ARG A 72 -13.38 1.79 -10.22
N MET A 73 -14.36 2.69 -10.17
CA MET A 73 -15.34 2.84 -11.25
C MET A 73 -14.69 3.27 -12.57
N GLU A 74 -13.75 4.22 -12.52
CA GLU A 74 -13.01 4.65 -13.72
C GLU A 74 -12.14 3.53 -14.31
N LEU A 75 -11.43 2.76 -13.46
CA LEU A 75 -10.65 1.62 -13.90
C LEU A 75 -11.53 0.54 -14.56
N ASN A 76 -12.69 0.24 -13.97
CA ASN A 76 -13.62 -0.71 -14.55
C ASN A 76 -14.20 -0.23 -15.88
N ARG A 77 -14.57 1.06 -15.98
CA ARG A 77 -15.14 1.66 -17.19
C ARG A 77 -14.15 1.65 -18.35
N ASN A 78 -12.89 1.96 -18.08
CA ASN A 78 -11.89 2.18 -19.12
C ASN A 78 -11.04 0.94 -19.43
N LEU A 79 -10.83 0.04 -18.44
CA LEU A 79 -9.92 -1.10 -18.56
C LEU A 79 -10.61 -2.46 -18.38
N TYR A 80 -11.92 -2.48 -18.07
CA TYR A 80 -12.73 -3.71 -17.92
C TYR A 80 -12.14 -4.73 -16.92
N LEU A 81 -11.54 -4.24 -15.80
CA LEU A 81 -10.81 -5.09 -14.86
C LEU A 81 -11.70 -5.92 -13.93
N GLY A 82 -13.00 -5.64 -13.87
CA GLY A 82 -13.95 -6.39 -13.03
C GLY A 82 -13.70 -6.23 -11.53
N LEU A 83 -13.23 -5.06 -11.10
CA LEU A 83 -12.92 -4.75 -9.71
C LEU A 83 -14.21 -4.62 -8.89
N MET A 84 -14.32 -5.36 -7.78
CA MET A 84 -15.54 -5.46 -6.98
C MET A 84 -15.46 -4.73 -5.65
N ASP A 85 -14.32 -4.81 -4.97
CA ASP A 85 -14.11 -4.17 -3.67
C ASP A 85 -12.65 -3.78 -3.46
N PHE A 86 -12.35 -3.23 -2.27
CA PHE A 86 -11.02 -2.84 -1.84
C PHE A 86 -10.72 -3.40 -0.46
N GLU A 87 -9.54 -3.98 -0.28
CA GLU A 87 -8.98 -4.29 1.04
C GLU A 87 -7.70 -3.48 1.24
N GLY A 88 -7.49 -2.93 2.43
CA GLY A 88 -6.30 -2.13 2.69
C GLY A 88 -5.95 -2.01 4.17
N HIS A 89 -4.72 -1.56 4.41
CA HIS A 89 -4.18 -1.37 5.74
C HIS A 89 -3.21 -0.19 5.77
N PHE A 90 -3.11 0.45 6.91
CA PHE A 90 -1.96 1.29 7.20
C PHE A 90 -0.71 0.42 7.31
N ALA A 91 0.40 0.88 6.76
CA ALA A 91 1.69 0.23 6.85
C ALA A 91 2.73 1.22 7.35
N VAL A 92 3.47 0.82 8.39
CA VAL A 92 4.59 1.60 8.95
C VAL A 92 5.86 0.77 8.88
N TYR A 93 6.86 1.34 8.22
CA TYR A 93 8.23 0.84 8.19
C TYR A 93 9.04 1.67 9.19
N PRO A 94 9.61 1.10 10.26
CA PRO A 94 10.54 1.80 11.14
C PRO A 94 11.83 2.16 10.39
N GLU A 95 12.70 2.95 11.01
CA GLU A 95 14.03 3.22 10.46
C GLU A 95 14.77 1.92 10.15
N GLY A 96 15.40 1.82 8.97
CA GLY A 96 15.99 0.61 8.43
C GLY A 96 14.98 -0.35 7.78
N GLY A 97 13.69 -0.06 7.90
CA GLY A 97 12.62 -0.92 7.40
C GLY A 97 12.59 -1.07 5.89
N PHE A 98 12.29 -2.29 5.44
CA PHE A 98 12.30 -2.68 4.02
C PHE A 98 11.27 -3.77 3.72
N TYR A 99 11.04 -4.01 2.42
CA TYR A 99 10.34 -5.19 1.92
C TYR A 99 11.02 -5.65 0.64
N LYS A 100 11.51 -6.89 0.61
CA LYS A 100 12.24 -7.48 -0.53
C LYS A 100 11.36 -7.59 -1.78
N PRO A 101 11.96 -7.76 -2.98
CA PRO A 101 11.22 -7.91 -4.23
C PRO A 101 10.16 -9.00 -4.17
N HIS A 102 8.91 -8.62 -4.52
CA HIS A 102 7.74 -9.50 -4.48
C HIS A 102 6.69 -9.10 -5.52
N LEU A 103 5.71 -9.95 -5.70
CA LEU A 103 4.42 -9.68 -6.35
C LEU A 103 3.32 -9.74 -5.29
N ASP A 104 2.33 -8.86 -5.37
CA ASP A 104 1.20 -8.84 -4.42
C ASP A 104 0.16 -9.91 -4.73
N ARG A 105 0.09 -10.31 -5.99
CA ARG A 105 -0.79 -11.39 -6.46
C ARG A 105 -0.02 -12.68 -6.59
N HIS A 106 -0.39 -13.66 -5.79
CA HIS A 106 0.10 -15.03 -5.86
C HIS A 106 -1.08 -16.00 -5.65
N ARG A 107 -0.80 -17.30 -5.54
CA ARG A 107 -1.84 -18.33 -5.48
C ARG A 107 -2.91 -18.11 -4.41
N GLU A 108 -2.52 -17.59 -3.24
CA GLU A 108 -3.43 -17.33 -2.10
C GLU A 108 -4.10 -15.95 -2.16
N THR A 109 -3.66 -15.06 -3.05
CA THR A 109 -4.16 -13.70 -3.26
C THR A 109 -4.57 -13.46 -4.71
N ALA A 110 -5.06 -14.50 -5.39
CA ALA A 110 -5.38 -14.47 -6.82
C ALA A 110 -6.48 -13.46 -7.18
N ASP A 111 -7.27 -13.03 -6.20
CA ASP A 111 -8.31 -12.01 -6.29
C ASP A 111 -7.77 -10.57 -6.37
N ARG A 112 -6.52 -10.31 -5.94
CA ARG A 112 -5.89 -8.98 -6.01
C ARG A 112 -5.52 -8.63 -7.44
N ILE A 113 -6.13 -7.58 -7.99
CA ILE A 113 -5.95 -7.18 -9.38
C ILE A 113 -5.08 -5.93 -9.49
N VAL A 114 -5.37 -4.90 -8.71
CA VAL A 114 -4.61 -3.64 -8.73
C VAL A 114 -4.11 -3.33 -7.33
N THR A 115 -2.81 -3.12 -7.20
CA THR A 115 -2.18 -2.57 -5.99
C THR A 115 -2.31 -1.06 -6.01
N VAL A 116 -2.67 -0.48 -4.86
CA VAL A 116 -2.64 0.97 -4.62
C VAL A 116 -1.91 1.26 -3.32
N ILE A 117 -1.04 2.29 -3.35
CA ILE A 117 -0.24 2.72 -2.21
C ILE A 117 -0.34 4.24 -2.10
N LEU A 118 -1.02 4.73 -1.06
CA LEU A 118 -1.05 6.14 -0.72
C LEU A 118 0.03 6.44 0.31
N TYR A 119 0.93 7.37 0.01
CA TYR A 119 2.00 7.77 0.92
C TYR A 119 1.56 8.87 1.88
N LEU A 120 2.03 8.77 3.13
CA LEU A 120 1.61 9.60 4.26
C LEU A 120 2.77 10.37 4.92
N ASN A 121 3.88 10.63 4.20
CA ASN A 121 5.10 11.20 4.77
C ASN A 121 5.25 12.69 4.40
N PRO A 122 5.00 13.63 5.31
CA PRO A 122 4.90 15.07 4.98
C PRO A 122 6.24 15.71 4.56
N SER A 123 7.36 15.22 5.06
CA SER A 123 8.67 15.88 4.87
C SER A 123 9.71 14.92 4.32
N TRP A 124 9.34 14.17 3.26
CA TRP A 124 10.27 13.24 2.63
C TRP A 124 11.22 13.95 1.68
N GLN A 125 12.52 13.74 1.88
CA GLN A 125 13.57 14.36 1.10
C GLN A 125 14.33 13.32 0.28
N PRO A 126 14.95 13.71 -0.85
CA PRO A 126 15.89 12.84 -1.56
C PRO A 126 16.98 12.34 -0.63
N GLY A 127 17.20 11.02 -0.62
CA GLY A 127 18.18 10.37 0.26
C GLY A 127 17.63 9.86 1.59
N ASP A 128 16.35 10.10 1.93
CA ASP A 128 15.70 9.48 3.09
C ASP A 128 15.47 7.96 2.89
N GLY A 129 15.66 7.44 1.69
CA GLY A 129 15.41 6.04 1.35
C GLY A 129 13.93 5.71 1.29
N GLY A 130 13.56 4.44 1.48
CA GLY A 130 12.16 4.01 1.55
C GLY A 130 11.37 4.15 0.25
N GLU A 131 12.04 4.38 -0.87
CA GLU A 131 11.40 4.44 -2.17
C GLU A 131 10.73 3.10 -2.49
N LEU A 132 9.62 3.16 -3.19
CA LEU A 132 9.06 2.01 -3.87
C LEU A 132 9.81 1.84 -5.19
N ARG A 133 10.59 0.77 -5.32
CA ARG A 133 11.15 0.37 -6.61
C ARG A 133 10.17 -0.53 -7.32
N ILE A 134 9.87 -0.23 -8.58
CA ILE A 134 9.02 -1.05 -9.45
C ILE A 134 9.80 -1.38 -10.72
N TRP A 135 9.89 -2.67 -11.06
CA TRP A 135 10.40 -3.11 -12.36
C TRP A 135 9.34 -2.89 -13.44
N THR A 136 9.71 -2.26 -14.53
CA THR A 136 8.75 -1.75 -15.53
C THR A 136 8.34 -2.78 -16.58
N THR A 137 9.06 -3.91 -16.67
CA THR A 137 8.72 -5.02 -17.56
C THR A 137 7.88 -6.05 -16.79
N PRO A 138 6.64 -6.36 -17.24
CA PRO A 138 5.80 -7.36 -16.59
C PRO A 138 6.49 -8.71 -16.44
N GLY A 139 6.44 -9.28 -15.23
CA GLY A 139 7.03 -10.59 -14.90
C GLY A 139 8.54 -10.61 -14.73
N ASP A 140 9.27 -9.55 -15.09
CA ASP A 140 10.73 -9.47 -14.97
C ASP A 140 11.15 -8.60 -13.77
N LYS A 141 12.04 -9.13 -12.94
CA LYS A 141 12.63 -8.42 -11.79
C LYS A 141 14.11 -8.07 -11.97
N HIS A 142 14.63 -8.21 -13.18
CA HIS A 142 16.04 -7.97 -13.52
C HIS A 142 16.24 -6.86 -14.55
N GLY A 143 15.13 -6.36 -15.13
CA GLY A 143 15.12 -5.32 -16.13
C GLY A 143 15.17 -3.90 -15.56
N GLU A 144 14.71 -2.95 -16.36
CA GLU A 144 14.62 -1.54 -15.96
C GLU A 144 13.64 -1.37 -14.80
N SER A 145 13.97 -0.45 -13.90
CA SER A 145 13.13 -0.12 -12.75
C SER A 145 13.05 1.40 -12.54
N ILE A 146 11.99 1.83 -11.87
CA ILE A 146 11.79 3.20 -11.41
C ILE A 146 11.68 3.22 -9.90
N ASN A 147 12.15 4.30 -9.29
CA ASN A 147 11.99 4.54 -7.86
C ASN A 147 10.96 5.66 -7.63
N ILE A 148 9.99 5.40 -6.77
CA ILE A 148 8.94 6.36 -6.38
C ILE A 148 9.20 6.78 -4.94
N GLU A 149 9.48 8.06 -4.73
CA GLU A 149 9.62 8.63 -3.39
C GLU A 149 8.27 8.61 -2.67
N PRO A 150 8.23 8.21 -1.38
CA PRO A 150 6.98 8.06 -0.63
C PRO A 150 6.45 9.41 -0.09
N ARG A 151 6.29 10.40 -0.95
CA ARG A 151 5.81 11.75 -0.59
C ARG A 151 4.31 11.76 -0.29
N MET A 152 3.92 12.41 0.80
CA MET A 152 2.52 12.54 1.23
C MET A 152 1.58 12.99 0.10
N GLY A 153 0.41 12.36 0.03
CA GLY A 153 -0.62 12.65 -0.97
C GLY A 153 -0.36 12.05 -2.35
N THR A 154 0.78 11.38 -2.56
CA THR A 154 1.05 10.66 -3.81
C THR A 154 0.49 9.24 -3.73
N LEU A 155 -0.25 8.81 -4.75
CA LEU A 155 -0.71 7.44 -4.92
C LEU A 155 0.11 6.75 -6.02
N ALA A 156 0.68 5.59 -5.72
CA ALA A 156 1.19 4.64 -6.70
C ALA A 156 0.14 3.56 -6.96
N CYS A 157 -0.06 3.17 -8.23
CA CYS A 157 -0.94 2.06 -8.59
C CYS A 157 -0.37 1.26 -9.75
N PHE A 158 -0.56 -0.07 -9.72
CA PHE A 158 -0.08 -1.00 -10.75
C PHE A 158 -0.81 -2.35 -10.64
N LEU A 159 -0.70 -3.19 -11.68
CA LEU A 159 -1.28 -4.53 -11.69
C LEU A 159 -0.51 -5.43 -10.71
N ALA A 160 -1.24 -6.01 -9.75
CA ALA A 160 -0.69 -6.71 -8.60
C ALA A 160 0.09 -8.00 -8.95
N GLY A 161 -0.21 -8.62 -10.09
CA GLY A 161 0.39 -9.87 -10.55
C GLY A 161 1.54 -9.68 -11.53
N ASP A 162 1.72 -8.48 -12.08
CA ASP A 162 2.59 -8.28 -13.22
C ASP A 162 3.89 -7.57 -12.87
N PHE A 163 3.85 -6.66 -11.90
CA PHE A 163 4.99 -5.80 -11.60
C PHE A 163 5.67 -6.17 -10.28
N TRP A 164 6.88 -6.72 -10.42
CA TRP A 164 7.77 -6.91 -9.29
C TRP A 164 8.07 -5.56 -8.66
N HIS A 165 8.05 -5.51 -7.33
CA HIS A 165 8.35 -4.30 -6.59
C HIS A 165 8.96 -4.60 -5.23
N GLU A 166 9.64 -3.61 -4.66
CA GLU A 166 10.24 -3.68 -3.34
C GLU A 166 10.15 -2.32 -2.63
N VAL A 167 10.24 -2.33 -1.32
CA VAL A 167 10.46 -1.12 -0.52
C VAL A 167 11.92 -1.09 -0.10
N LEU A 168 12.65 -0.09 -0.57
CA LEU A 168 14.05 0.11 -0.21
C LEU A 168 14.18 0.50 1.27
N PRO A 169 15.32 0.22 1.92
CA PRO A 169 15.53 0.59 3.32
C PRO A 169 15.27 2.09 3.56
N ALA A 170 14.40 2.40 4.51
CA ALA A 170 14.05 3.75 4.88
C ALA A 170 15.02 4.26 5.98
N ARG A 171 15.48 5.50 5.91
CA ARG A 171 16.35 6.10 6.94
C ARG A 171 15.58 6.78 8.07
N LYS A 172 14.26 6.80 7.98
CA LYS A 172 13.33 7.27 9.01
C LYS A 172 12.01 6.53 8.88
N THR A 173 11.15 6.66 9.88
CA THR A 173 9.81 6.04 9.84
C THR A 173 9.06 6.44 8.58
N ARG A 174 8.55 5.44 7.83
CA ARG A 174 7.82 5.58 6.57
C ARG A 174 6.42 5.03 6.73
N ALA A 175 5.41 5.87 6.47
CA ALA A 175 4.01 5.51 6.57
C ALA A 175 3.32 5.52 5.20
N SER A 176 2.37 4.61 5.00
CA SER A 176 1.50 4.54 3.83
C SER A 176 0.18 3.86 4.17
N ILE A 177 -0.82 3.99 3.29
CA ILE A 177 -1.93 3.05 3.21
C ILE A 177 -1.69 2.21 1.97
N THR A 178 -1.57 0.90 2.16
CA THR A 178 -1.38 -0.08 1.08
C THR A 178 -2.61 -0.95 0.98
N GLY A 179 -3.07 -1.21 -0.24
CA GLY A 179 -4.25 -2.04 -0.43
C GLY A 179 -4.41 -2.50 -1.88
N TRP A 180 -5.49 -3.24 -2.10
CA TRP A 180 -5.75 -3.91 -3.36
C TRP A 180 -7.20 -3.80 -3.76
N PHE A 181 -7.44 -3.42 -5.00
CA PHE A 181 -8.72 -3.71 -5.63
C PHE A 181 -8.77 -5.19 -6.03
N ARG A 182 -9.88 -5.85 -5.72
CA ARG A 182 -10.07 -7.29 -5.92
C ARG A 182 -11.20 -7.57 -6.92
N ALA A 183 -11.08 -8.71 -7.63
CA ALA A 183 -12.10 -9.17 -8.58
C ALA A 183 -13.23 -9.96 -7.91
N THR A 184 -13.06 -10.44 -6.67
CA THR A 184 -14.08 -11.18 -5.91
C THR A 184 -14.30 -10.52 -4.56
N ARG A 185 -15.56 -10.39 -4.15
CA ARG A 185 -15.88 -9.97 -2.78
C ARG A 185 -15.53 -11.08 -1.81
N THR A 186 -14.86 -10.75 -0.70
CA THR A 186 -14.80 -11.66 0.43
C THR A 186 -16.20 -11.69 1.05
N THR A 187 -16.88 -12.82 0.94
CA THR A 187 -18.04 -13.12 1.79
C THR A 187 -17.49 -13.35 3.21
N VAL A 188 -17.81 -12.44 4.11
CA VAL A 188 -17.59 -12.60 5.56
C VAL A 188 -18.58 -13.59 6.09
#